data_103c02d5a29d28d0f288efd7806460e2
#
_entry.id   103c02d5a29d28d0f288efd7806460e2
#
_cell.length_a   1.000
_cell.length_b   1.000
_cell.length_c   1.000
_cell.angle_alpha   90.00
_cell.angle_beta   90.00
_cell.angle_gamma   90.00
#
_symmetry.space_group_name_H-M   'P 1'
#
loop_
_entity.id
_entity.type
_entity.pdbx_description
1 polymer ?
#
loop_
_entity_poly.entity_id
_entity_poly.type
_entity_poly.pdbx_seq_one_letter_code
_entity_poly.pdbx_strand_id
1 'polypeptide(L)'
;MNKSCLLICLSGVSAIALADEVITVGASPVPHAELLKYAKPLLAKQGYTLKVTEFSDYVTPNLALSQKQLDANFFQHQPYLTQYDKDHGTNLVALVKVHLEPMGVYANSTTEASLIKSKKAVDTLNGSKVGVPSDPTNEGRALNLLQSNGIIKIKSGVAYPTKKDIVANPYNVKIIELDPAMLPRALKGNQLDIAVINSNFALSAGMQPTKDALFIETKDSPFANIVVIRPDEVNEPKIKALAKVMNSPEMKQYIVQKYNGQIIPAF
;
A
#
# COMPACT_ATOMS: atom_id res chain seq x y z
N MET A 1 -83.82 4.82 -10.48
CA MET A 1 -82.83 4.60 -9.41
C MET A 1 -81.51 4.14 -10.09
N ASN A 2 -80.62 5.10 -10.38
CA ASN A 2 -79.34 4.83 -11.01
C ASN A 2 -78.28 4.66 -9.92
N LYS A 3 -77.62 3.47 -9.86
CA LYS A 3 -76.46 3.22 -9.01
C LYS A 3 -75.23 3.42 -9.86
N SER A 4 -74.57 4.54 -9.69
CA SER A 4 -73.22 4.77 -10.26
C SER A 4 -72.17 4.03 -9.40
N CYS A 5 -71.50 3.02 -9.99
CA CYS A 5 -70.33 2.39 -9.39
C CYS A 5 -69.07 3.23 -9.71
N LEU A 6 -68.48 3.77 -8.66
CA LEU A 6 -67.18 4.48 -8.74
C LEU A 6 -66.06 3.46 -8.67
N LEU A 7 -65.35 3.26 -9.82
CA LEU A 7 -64.13 2.42 -9.88
C LEU A 7 -62.94 3.24 -9.42
N ILE A 8 -62.41 2.94 -8.24
CA ILE A 8 -61.15 3.52 -7.77
C ILE A 8 -59.98 2.66 -8.33
N CYS A 9 -59.29 3.20 -9.35
CA CYS A 9 -58.01 2.62 -9.83
C CYS A 9 -56.91 2.96 -8.83
N LEU A 10 -56.51 2.01 -7.98
CA LEU A 10 -55.26 2.08 -7.24
C LEU A 10 -54.10 1.84 -8.20
N SER A 11 -53.44 2.91 -8.64
CA SER A 11 -52.14 2.83 -9.33
C SER A 11 -51.04 2.51 -8.28
N GLY A 12 -50.72 1.23 -8.18
CA GLY A 12 -49.58 0.75 -7.40
C GLY A 12 -48.28 1.24 -8.03
N VAL A 13 -47.63 2.22 -7.41
CA VAL A 13 -46.23 2.58 -7.74
C VAL A 13 -45.35 1.45 -7.22
N SER A 14 -44.98 0.53 -8.09
CA SER A 14 -43.92 -0.46 -7.80
C SER A 14 -42.61 0.30 -7.66
N ALA A 15 -42.13 0.46 -6.44
CA ALA A 15 -40.77 0.89 -6.17
C ALA A 15 -39.83 -0.21 -6.71
N ILE A 16 -39.20 0.04 -7.85
CA ILE A 16 -38.10 -0.78 -8.36
C ILE A 16 -36.98 -0.55 -7.37
N ALA A 17 -36.73 -1.52 -6.49
CA ALA A 17 -35.50 -1.55 -5.70
C ALA A 17 -34.36 -1.73 -6.71
N LEU A 18 -33.65 -0.66 -7.01
CA LEU A 18 -32.37 -0.73 -7.74
C LEU A 18 -31.45 -1.58 -6.87
N ALA A 19 -31.03 -2.74 -7.39
CA ALA A 19 -29.98 -3.53 -6.73
C ALA A 19 -28.74 -2.66 -6.63
N ASP A 20 -28.10 -2.62 -5.45
CA ASP A 20 -26.87 -1.88 -5.23
C ASP A 20 -25.82 -2.29 -6.26
N GLU A 21 -25.27 -1.33 -6.97
CA GLU A 21 -24.18 -1.60 -7.91
C GLU A 21 -22.92 -2.01 -7.14
N VAL A 22 -22.27 -3.08 -7.59
CA VAL A 22 -21.10 -3.65 -6.91
C VAL A 22 -19.83 -2.97 -7.38
N ILE A 23 -18.94 -2.63 -6.43
CA ILE A 23 -17.56 -2.20 -6.65
C ILE A 23 -16.65 -3.29 -6.11
N THR A 24 -15.80 -3.88 -6.95
CA THR A 24 -14.82 -4.91 -6.56
C THR A 24 -13.44 -4.32 -6.47
N VAL A 25 -12.80 -4.39 -5.29
CA VAL A 25 -11.45 -3.82 -5.07
C VAL A 25 -10.50 -4.85 -4.51
N GLY A 26 -9.35 -5.02 -5.18
CA GLY A 26 -8.23 -5.82 -4.67
C GLY A 26 -7.32 -4.99 -3.78
N ALA A 27 -6.92 -5.51 -2.62
CA ALA A 27 -6.11 -4.75 -1.67
C ALA A 27 -5.16 -5.62 -0.85
N SER A 28 -4.06 -5.05 -0.36
CA SER A 28 -3.29 -5.67 0.72
C SER A 28 -4.10 -5.65 2.02
N PRO A 29 -3.92 -6.63 2.94
CA PRO A 29 -4.73 -6.73 4.16
C PRO A 29 -4.69 -5.47 5.02
N VAL A 30 -3.48 -4.97 5.37
CA VAL A 30 -3.25 -3.80 6.23
C VAL A 30 -2.30 -2.83 5.53
N PRO A 31 -2.59 -1.54 5.50
CA PRO A 31 -3.78 -0.85 5.98
C PRO A 31 -4.92 -0.82 4.95
N HIS A 32 -4.68 -1.23 3.70
CA HIS A 32 -5.50 -0.98 2.53
C HIS A 32 -6.92 -1.57 2.65
N ALA A 33 -7.05 -2.88 2.92
CA ALA A 33 -8.35 -3.53 3.10
C ALA A 33 -9.08 -3.00 4.34
N GLU A 34 -8.36 -2.58 5.38
CA GLU A 34 -8.98 -1.96 6.56
C GLU A 34 -9.59 -0.58 6.24
N LEU A 35 -8.90 0.23 5.41
CA LEU A 35 -9.42 1.51 4.92
C LEU A 35 -10.65 1.30 4.03
N LEU A 36 -10.62 0.31 3.14
CA LEU A 36 -11.77 -0.07 2.33
C LEU A 36 -12.93 -0.60 3.19
N LYS A 37 -12.66 -1.34 4.25
CA LYS A 37 -13.68 -1.79 5.21
C LYS A 37 -14.38 -0.61 5.88
N TYR A 38 -13.62 0.44 6.23
CA TYR A 38 -14.20 1.69 6.72
C TYR A 38 -15.03 2.40 5.64
N ALA A 39 -14.62 2.36 4.37
CA ALA A 39 -15.33 2.95 3.24
C ALA A 39 -16.67 2.25 2.94
N LYS A 40 -16.85 0.96 3.26
CA LYS A 40 -18.08 0.19 2.95
C LYS A 40 -19.38 0.89 3.33
N PRO A 41 -19.62 1.29 4.59
CA PRO A 41 -20.85 1.95 4.98
C PRO A 41 -21.04 3.33 4.33
N LEU A 42 -19.97 4.01 3.95
CA LEU A 42 -20.01 5.30 3.26
C LEU A 42 -20.46 5.16 1.80
N LEU A 43 -20.03 4.09 1.14
CA LEU A 43 -20.46 3.73 -0.21
C LEU A 43 -21.87 3.17 -0.22
N ALA A 44 -22.25 2.37 0.76
CA ALA A 44 -23.61 1.83 0.89
C ALA A 44 -24.67 2.92 0.99
N LYS A 45 -24.39 4.04 1.67
CA LYS A 45 -25.26 5.22 1.72
C LYS A 45 -25.48 5.89 0.34
N GLN A 46 -24.64 5.57 -0.64
CA GLN A 46 -24.70 6.07 -2.01
C GLN A 46 -25.24 5.02 -3.00
N GLY A 47 -25.72 3.86 -2.52
CA GLY A 47 -26.27 2.77 -3.34
C GLY A 47 -25.20 1.84 -3.94
N TYR A 48 -24.00 1.78 -3.33
CA TYR A 48 -22.92 0.90 -3.80
C TYR A 48 -22.56 -0.16 -2.78
N THR A 49 -22.43 -1.40 -3.22
CA THR A 49 -21.91 -2.51 -2.40
C THR A 49 -20.43 -2.71 -2.70
N LEU A 50 -19.54 -2.46 -1.71
CA LEU A 50 -18.11 -2.67 -1.84
C LEU A 50 -17.73 -4.13 -1.49
N LYS A 51 -17.11 -4.84 -2.44
CA LYS A 51 -16.47 -6.15 -2.25
C LYS A 51 -14.95 -5.98 -2.27
N VAL A 52 -14.28 -6.50 -1.25
CA VAL A 52 -12.82 -6.42 -1.13
C VAL A 52 -12.24 -7.82 -1.22
N THR A 53 -11.26 -8.00 -2.10
CA THR A 53 -10.43 -9.22 -2.22
C THR A 53 -9.04 -8.89 -1.69
N GLU A 54 -8.57 -9.64 -0.71
CA GLU A 54 -7.24 -9.43 -0.13
C GLU A 54 -6.18 -10.24 -0.88
N PHE A 55 -5.03 -9.60 -1.11
CA PHE A 55 -3.85 -10.18 -1.75
C PHE A 55 -2.64 -10.02 -0.84
N SER A 56 -1.81 -11.06 -0.75
CA SER A 56 -0.61 -11.08 0.08
C SER A 56 0.68 -10.75 -0.68
N ASP A 57 0.59 -10.43 -1.97
CA ASP A 57 1.70 -10.11 -2.87
C ASP A 57 1.43 -8.81 -3.64
N TYR A 58 2.44 -8.30 -4.37
CA TYR A 58 2.33 -7.07 -5.16
C TYR A 58 2.13 -7.30 -6.67
N VAL A 59 2.15 -8.54 -7.16
CA VAL A 59 2.03 -8.86 -8.58
C VAL A 59 0.57 -9.08 -8.98
N THR A 60 -0.12 -9.92 -8.22
CA THR A 60 -1.47 -10.39 -8.53
C THR A 60 -2.53 -9.28 -8.63
N PRO A 61 -2.54 -8.20 -7.79
CA PRO A 61 -3.61 -7.20 -7.85
C PRO A 61 -3.67 -6.43 -9.17
N ASN A 62 -2.51 -6.07 -9.77
CA ASN A 62 -2.49 -5.39 -11.07
C ASN A 62 -2.88 -6.34 -12.21
N LEU A 63 -2.46 -7.59 -12.14
CA LEU A 63 -2.86 -8.61 -13.11
C LEU A 63 -4.40 -8.81 -13.09
N ALA A 64 -5.00 -8.98 -11.92
CA ALA A 64 -6.45 -9.15 -11.75
C ALA A 64 -7.22 -7.91 -12.26
N LEU A 65 -6.71 -6.70 -12.00
CA LEU A 65 -7.31 -5.46 -12.50
C LEU A 65 -7.24 -5.36 -14.03
N SER A 66 -6.09 -5.65 -14.64
CA SER A 66 -5.91 -5.62 -16.09
C SER A 66 -6.79 -6.65 -16.81
N GLN A 67 -7.04 -7.79 -16.17
CA GLN A 67 -7.91 -8.87 -16.65
C GLN A 67 -9.41 -8.62 -16.36
N LYS A 68 -9.80 -7.45 -15.87
CA LYS A 68 -11.20 -7.09 -15.54
C LYS A 68 -11.85 -7.95 -14.45
N GLN A 69 -11.05 -8.58 -13.60
CA GLN A 69 -11.55 -9.33 -12.43
C GLN A 69 -11.87 -8.42 -11.24
N LEU A 70 -11.34 -7.20 -11.27
CA LEU A 70 -11.55 -6.15 -10.28
C LEU A 70 -11.93 -4.84 -10.99
N ASP A 71 -12.67 -3.95 -10.31
CA ASP A 71 -12.91 -2.59 -10.77
C ASP A 71 -11.76 -1.65 -10.37
N ALA A 72 -11.11 -1.93 -9.24
CA ALA A 72 -9.94 -1.17 -8.76
C ALA A 72 -8.99 -2.05 -7.97
N ASN A 73 -7.77 -1.56 -7.74
CA ASN A 73 -6.90 -2.09 -6.69
C ASN A 73 -6.33 -0.98 -5.80
N PHE A 74 -5.91 -1.38 -4.60
CA PHE A 74 -5.34 -0.47 -3.62
C PHE A 74 -4.28 -1.19 -2.80
N PHE A 75 -2.99 -1.05 -3.20
CA PHE A 75 -1.86 -1.72 -2.55
C PHE A 75 -0.51 -1.07 -2.87
N GLN A 76 -0.45 -0.16 -3.85
CA GLN A 76 0.76 0.31 -4.51
C GLN A 76 0.89 1.83 -4.50
N HIS A 77 2.10 2.32 -4.79
CA HIS A 77 2.41 3.72 -5.03
C HIS A 77 2.69 4.00 -6.51
N GLN A 78 2.65 5.27 -6.93
CA GLN A 78 2.80 5.66 -8.32
C GLN A 78 4.08 5.14 -9.01
N PRO A 79 5.29 5.18 -8.39
CA PRO A 79 6.47 4.62 -9.04
C PRO A 79 6.35 3.12 -9.36
N TYR A 80 5.72 2.33 -8.47
CA TYR A 80 5.47 0.91 -8.71
C TYR A 80 4.53 0.70 -9.89
N LEU A 81 3.41 1.43 -9.96
CA LEU A 81 2.46 1.37 -11.06
C LEU A 81 3.14 1.69 -12.39
N THR A 82 3.92 2.78 -12.45
CA THR A 82 4.62 3.20 -13.66
C THR A 82 5.59 2.12 -14.16
N GLN A 83 6.33 1.47 -13.25
CA GLN A 83 7.23 0.40 -13.60
C GLN A 83 6.46 -0.86 -14.05
N TYR A 84 5.38 -1.20 -13.34
CA TYR A 84 4.53 -2.34 -13.70
C TYR A 84 3.95 -2.18 -15.11
N ASP A 85 3.38 -1.03 -15.44
CA ASP A 85 2.82 -0.75 -16.76
C ASP A 85 3.86 -0.88 -17.87
N LYS A 86 5.08 -0.37 -17.62
CA LYS A 86 6.19 -0.49 -18.56
C LYS A 86 6.60 -1.96 -18.80
N ASP A 87 6.65 -2.76 -17.74
CA ASP A 87 7.15 -4.13 -17.81
C ASP A 87 6.11 -5.11 -18.39
N HIS A 88 4.81 -4.80 -18.22
CA HIS A 88 3.70 -5.68 -18.63
C HIS A 88 2.90 -5.14 -19.82
N GLY A 89 3.23 -3.94 -20.34
CA GLY A 89 2.50 -3.32 -21.46
C GLY A 89 1.06 -2.95 -21.09
N THR A 90 0.79 -2.68 -19.81
CA THR A 90 -0.49 -2.19 -19.31
C THR A 90 -0.54 -0.66 -19.30
N ASN A 91 -1.71 -0.08 -19.05
CA ASN A 91 -1.93 1.38 -19.02
C ASN A 91 -2.88 1.74 -17.86
N LEU A 92 -2.72 1.08 -16.73
CA LEU A 92 -3.53 1.36 -15.56
C LEU A 92 -3.28 2.79 -15.04
N VAL A 93 -4.30 3.39 -14.42
CA VAL A 93 -4.22 4.79 -14.01
C VAL A 93 -4.52 4.97 -12.53
N ALA A 94 -3.79 5.88 -11.89
CA ALA A 94 -4.07 6.30 -10.53
C ALA A 94 -5.35 7.12 -10.49
N LEU A 95 -6.32 6.67 -9.68
CA LEU A 95 -7.57 7.37 -9.43
C LEU A 95 -7.39 8.48 -8.39
N VAL A 96 -6.89 8.12 -7.21
CA VAL A 96 -6.61 9.06 -6.10
C VAL A 96 -5.43 8.59 -5.26
N LYS A 97 -4.71 9.55 -4.66
CA LYS A 97 -3.74 9.28 -3.59
C LYS A 97 -4.50 9.18 -2.27
N VAL A 98 -4.12 8.25 -1.40
CA VAL A 98 -4.82 8.04 -0.13
C VAL A 98 -3.91 8.25 1.08
N HIS A 99 -2.76 7.57 1.14
CA HIS A 99 -1.89 7.66 2.30
C HIS A 99 -0.43 7.40 1.95
N LEU A 100 0.46 7.83 2.84
CA LEU A 100 1.88 7.50 2.83
C LEU A 100 2.16 6.39 3.84
N GLU A 101 3.04 5.47 3.45
CA GLU A 101 3.60 4.40 4.28
C GLU A 101 5.12 4.56 4.33
N PRO A 102 5.68 5.24 5.36
CA PRO A 102 7.12 5.36 5.48
C PRO A 102 7.78 3.99 5.61
N MET A 103 8.71 3.67 4.70
CA MET A 103 9.47 2.42 4.74
C MET A 103 10.41 2.42 5.94
N GLY A 104 10.57 1.28 6.62
CA GLY A 104 11.40 1.17 7.82
C GLY A 104 12.51 0.14 7.70
N VAL A 105 13.59 0.36 8.45
CA VAL A 105 14.68 -0.58 8.67
C VAL A 105 14.50 -1.23 10.04
N TYR A 106 14.48 -2.56 10.09
CA TYR A 106 14.22 -3.33 11.31
C TYR A 106 15.37 -4.31 11.56
N ALA A 107 15.66 -4.59 12.84
CA ALA A 107 16.60 -5.62 13.24
C ALA A 107 15.89 -6.87 13.74
N ASN A 108 16.56 -8.02 13.69
CA ASN A 108 16.11 -9.23 14.35
C ASN A 108 16.31 -9.12 15.88
N SER A 109 15.74 -10.07 16.66
CA SER A 109 15.75 -10.06 18.11
C SER A 109 17.15 -10.27 18.72
N THR A 110 18.10 -10.83 17.97
CA THR A 110 19.48 -11.07 18.43
C THR A 110 20.39 -9.88 18.14
N THR A 111 20.04 -9.06 17.17
CA THR A 111 20.69 -7.78 16.90
C THR A 111 20.12 -6.77 17.88
N GLU A 112 20.81 -6.53 19.02
CA GLU A 112 20.29 -5.66 20.07
C GLU A 112 19.93 -4.28 19.52
N ALA A 113 18.61 -4.07 19.28
CA ALA A 113 18.06 -2.82 18.75
C ALA A 113 18.48 -1.57 19.58
N SER A 114 18.78 -1.75 20.88
CA SER A 114 19.32 -0.72 21.76
C SER A 114 20.71 -0.22 21.37
N LEU A 115 21.59 -1.10 20.87
CA LEU A 115 22.93 -0.75 20.42
C LEU A 115 22.89 0.00 19.08
N ILE A 116 21.92 -0.32 18.24
CA ILE A 116 21.77 0.28 16.90
C ILE A 116 21.17 1.71 16.99
N LYS A 117 20.46 2.06 18.05
CA LYS A 117 19.96 3.44 18.31
C LYS A 117 21.06 4.44 18.70
N SER A 118 22.26 4.00 18.99
CA SER A 118 23.42 4.87 19.25
C SER A 118 24.27 5.05 17.97
N LYS A 119 24.95 6.19 17.80
CA LYS A 119 25.87 6.42 16.67
C LYS A 119 27.01 5.38 16.57
N LYS A 120 27.28 4.62 17.64
CA LYS A 120 28.24 3.49 17.68
C LYS A 120 27.65 2.21 17.10
N ALA A 121 26.37 2.15 16.88
CA ALA A 121 25.67 0.95 16.44
C ALA A 121 25.88 0.63 14.97
N VAL A 122 26.18 1.60 14.12
CA VAL A 122 26.45 1.32 12.70
C VAL A 122 27.71 0.44 12.56
N ASP A 123 28.67 0.55 13.47
CA ASP A 123 29.87 -0.30 13.50
C ASP A 123 29.55 -1.77 13.81
N THR A 124 28.41 -2.05 14.45
CA THR A 124 27.98 -3.43 14.74
C THR A 124 27.36 -4.12 13.52
N LEU A 125 27.11 -3.38 12.42
CA LEU A 125 26.55 -3.92 11.19
C LEU A 125 27.57 -4.64 10.31
N ASN A 126 28.85 -4.68 10.71
CA ASN A 126 29.90 -5.27 9.88
C ASN A 126 29.61 -6.74 9.55
N GLY A 127 29.50 -7.03 8.25
CA GLY A 127 29.20 -8.36 7.72
C GLY A 127 27.73 -8.80 7.81
N SER A 128 26.83 -7.94 8.33
CA SER A 128 25.42 -8.24 8.50
C SER A 128 24.70 -8.56 7.19
N LYS A 129 23.73 -9.48 7.25
CA LYS A 129 22.81 -9.79 6.17
C LYS A 129 21.64 -8.79 6.21
N VAL A 130 21.54 -7.97 5.17
CA VAL A 130 20.53 -6.92 5.05
C VAL A 130 19.53 -7.31 3.95
N GLY A 131 18.30 -7.63 4.34
CA GLY A 131 17.21 -7.93 3.41
C GLY A 131 16.61 -6.66 2.81
N VAL A 132 16.39 -6.66 1.50
CA VAL A 132 15.70 -5.60 0.77
C VAL A 132 14.64 -6.19 -0.16
N PRO A 133 13.58 -5.42 -0.52
CA PRO A 133 12.62 -5.84 -1.53
C PRO A 133 13.28 -6.17 -2.87
N SER A 134 12.80 -7.18 -3.58
CA SER A 134 13.34 -7.61 -4.87
C SER A 134 12.74 -6.88 -6.07
N ASP A 135 11.62 -6.15 -5.91
CA ASP A 135 11.06 -5.36 -7.00
C ASP A 135 11.86 -4.06 -7.21
N PRO A 136 12.06 -3.61 -8.47
CA PRO A 136 12.99 -2.54 -8.80
C PRO A 136 12.74 -1.24 -8.05
N THR A 137 11.49 -0.87 -7.84
CA THR A 137 11.14 0.41 -7.24
C THR A 137 11.33 0.41 -5.72
N ASN A 138 10.96 -0.68 -5.03
CA ASN A 138 11.16 -0.80 -3.59
C ASN A 138 12.60 -1.21 -3.24
N GLU A 139 13.33 -1.97 -4.09
CA GLU A 139 14.78 -2.17 -3.92
C GLU A 139 15.50 -0.82 -3.93
N GLY A 140 15.26 0.00 -4.96
CA GLY A 140 15.87 1.31 -5.06
C GLY A 140 15.53 2.23 -3.89
N ARG A 141 14.27 2.20 -3.44
CA ARG A 141 13.79 2.92 -2.25
C ARG A 141 14.52 2.46 -0.98
N ALA A 142 14.66 1.15 -0.79
CA ALA A 142 15.35 0.56 0.36
C ALA A 142 16.85 0.92 0.37
N LEU A 143 17.53 0.84 -0.76
CA LEU A 143 18.94 1.21 -0.88
C LEU A 143 19.14 2.71 -0.60
N ASN A 144 18.23 3.58 -1.05
CA ASN A 144 18.27 5.00 -0.73
C ASN A 144 18.10 5.25 0.78
N LEU A 145 17.23 4.50 1.46
CA LEU A 145 17.05 4.60 2.91
C LEU A 145 18.31 4.15 3.66
N LEU A 146 18.98 3.07 3.21
CA LEU A 146 20.26 2.62 3.76
C LEU A 146 21.37 3.67 3.53
N GLN A 147 21.41 4.28 2.34
CA GLN A 147 22.36 5.37 2.03
C GLN A 147 22.13 6.60 2.91
N SER A 148 20.89 7.02 3.10
CA SER A 148 20.55 8.19 3.94
C SER A 148 21.00 8.02 5.39
N ASN A 149 21.17 6.77 5.84
CA ASN A 149 21.65 6.42 7.16
C ASN A 149 23.14 6.03 7.19
N GLY A 150 23.87 6.26 6.09
CA GLY A 150 25.33 6.06 6.02
C GLY A 150 25.79 4.60 5.98
N ILE A 151 24.87 3.64 5.72
CA ILE A 151 25.19 2.20 5.72
C ILE A 151 25.91 1.81 4.42
N ILE A 152 25.47 2.36 3.30
CA ILE A 152 26.06 2.16 1.97
C ILE A 152 26.13 3.49 1.23
N LYS A 153 26.85 3.51 0.09
CA LYS A 153 26.78 4.60 -0.89
C LYS A 153 26.43 4.04 -2.25
N ILE A 154 25.46 4.65 -2.92
CA ILE A 154 25.01 4.29 -4.25
C ILE A 154 25.53 5.28 -5.29
N LYS A 155 25.68 4.83 -6.53
CA LYS A 155 25.99 5.65 -7.71
C LYS A 155 24.94 6.75 -7.87
N SER A 156 25.37 8.00 -8.02
CA SER A 156 24.47 9.14 -8.23
C SER A 156 23.77 9.09 -9.58
N GLY A 157 22.55 9.65 -9.63
CA GLY A 157 21.78 9.79 -10.87
C GLY A 157 21.03 8.52 -11.33
N VAL A 158 21.01 7.46 -10.53
CA VAL A 158 20.24 6.24 -10.82
C VAL A 158 18.86 6.37 -10.16
N ALA A 159 17.79 6.37 -10.97
CA ALA A 159 16.43 6.56 -10.46
C ALA A 159 15.96 5.39 -9.55
N TYR A 160 16.24 4.16 -9.96
CA TYR A 160 15.96 2.94 -9.20
C TYR A 160 17.25 2.14 -9.08
N PRO A 161 18.11 2.46 -8.09
CA PRO A 161 19.37 1.75 -7.89
C PRO A 161 19.11 0.31 -7.44
N THR A 162 19.98 -0.57 -7.89
CA THR A 162 20.07 -1.98 -7.48
C THR A 162 21.31 -2.22 -6.66
N LYS A 163 21.48 -3.38 -6.06
CA LYS A 163 22.73 -3.73 -5.34
C LYS A 163 23.98 -3.59 -6.19
N LYS A 164 23.87 -3.64 -7.53
CA LYS A 164 24.99 -3.45 -8.47
C LYS A 164 25.47 -2.00 -8.53
N ASP A 165 24.63 -1.06 -8.10
CA ASP A 165 24.93 0.37 -8.07
C ASP A 165 25.59 0.83 -6.76
N ILE A 166 25.88 -0.10 -5.83
CA ILE A 166 26.59 0.21 -4.59
C ILE A 166 28.05 0.47 -4.91
N VAL A 167 28.51 1.70 -4.64
CA VAL A 167 29.89 2.15 -4.90
C VAL A 167 30.75 2.18 -3.63
N ALA A 168 30.15 2.19 -2.43
CA ALA A 168 30.85 1.99 -1.17
C ALA A 168 29.98 1.23 -0.16
N ASN A 169 30.62 0.34 0.56
CA ASN A 169 30.00 -0.53 1.57
C ASN A 169 30.96 -0.67 2.77
N PRO A 170 31.08 0.40 3.59
CA PRO A 170 32.08 0.47 4.65
C PRO A 170 31.92 -0.59 5.74
N TYR A 171 30.69 -1.13 5.89
CA TYR A 171 30.38 -2.15 6.89
C TYR A 171 30.32 -3.57 6.31
N ASN A 172 30.72 -3.78 5.06
CA ASN A 172 30.68 -5.08 4.39
C ASN A 172 29.32 -5.79 4.48
N VAL A 173 28.21 -5.04 4.51
CA VAL A 173 26.87 -5.61 4.59
C VAL A 173 26.56 -6.45 3.35
N LYS A 174 25.85 -7.56 3.55
CA LYS A 174 25.46 -8.47 2.48
C LYS A 174 24.01 -8.18 2.11
N ILE A 175 23.78 -7.52 0.98
CA ILE A 175 22.42 -7.21 0.49
C ILE A 175 21.81 -8.48 -0.08
N ILE A 176 20.64 -8.85 0.46
CA ILE A 176 19.85 -10.02 0.08
C ILE A 176 18.48 -9.54 -0.40
N GLU A 177 18.23 -9.69 -1.70
CA GLU A 177 16.93 -9.37 -2.32
C GLU A 177 15.94 -10.51 -2.05
N LEU A 178 14.78 -10.18 -1.49
CA LEU A 178 13.69 -11.11 -1.25
C LEU A 178 12.37 -10.49 -1.70
N ASP A 179 11.40 -11.35 -2.00
CA ASP A 179 10.02 -10.90 -2.13
C ASP A 179 9.63 -10.09 -0.90
N PRO A 180 9.03 -8.88 -1.07
CA PRO A 180 8.67 -8.00 0.05
C PRO A 180 7.87 -8.69 1.15
N ALA A 181 6.96 -9.61 0.79
CA ALA A 181 6.15 -10.35 1.76
C ALA A 181 6.96 -11.34 2.62
N MET A 182 8.14 -11.75 2.16
CA MET A 182 9.00 -12.70 2.87
C MET A 182 9.94 -12.03 3.88
N LEU A 183 10.22 -10.73 3.73
CA LEU A 183 11.17 -10.00 4.56
C LEU A 183 10.87 -10.07 6.06
N PRO A 184 9.62 -9.84 6.54
CA PRO A 184 9.32 -9.93 7.96
C PRO A 184 9.56 -11.32 8.55
N ARG A 185 9.24 -12.37 7.78
CA ARG A 185 9.43 -13.76 8.21
C ARG A 185 10.93 -14.11 8.25
N ALA A 186 11.70 -13.72 7.25
CA ALA A 186 13.13 -13.97 7.18
C ALA A 186 13.87 -13.26 8.35
N LEU A 187 13.44 -12.04 8.69
CA LEU A 187 13.97 -11.28 9.81
C LEU A 187 13.65 -11.96 11.14
N LYS A 188 12.38 -12.32 11.39
CA LYS A 188 11.94 -13.02 12.61
C LYS A 188 12.60 -14.40 12.78
N GLY A 189 12.88 -15.07 11.66
CA GLY A 189 13.57 -16.36 11.62
C GLY A 189 15.11 -16.28 11.73
N ASN A 190 15.67 -15.11 12.00
CA ASN A 190 17.13 -14.87 12.09
C ASN A 190 17.91 -15.27 10.80
N GLN A 191 17.24 -15.30 9.65
CA GLN A 191 17.89 -15.50 8.35
C GLN A 191 18.54 -14.20 7.85
N LEU A 192 18.03 -13.07 8.33
CA LEU A 192 18.54 -11.72 8.12
C LEU A 192 18.85 -11.10 9.48
N ASP A 193 19.90 -10.27 9.54
CA ASP A 193 20.24 -9.48 10.72
C ASP A 193 19.42 -8.19 10.75
N ILE A 194 19.19 -7.62 9.55
CA ILE A 194 18.41 -6.41 9.32
C ILE A 194 17.55 -6.62 8.07
N ALA A 195 16.38 -5.97 8.03
CA ALA A 195 15.56 -5.91 6.83
C ALA A 195 14.96 -4.52 6.63
N VAL A 196 14.92 -4.08 5.38
CA VAL A 196 14.17 -2.89 4.95
C VAL A 196 12.79 -3.35 4.49
N ILE A 197 11.74 -2.99 5.22
CA ILE A 197 10.41 -3.57 5.07
C ILE A 197 9.39 -2.48 4.77
N ASN A 198 8.55 -2.70 3.76
CA ASN A 198 7.38 -1.87 3.47
C ASN A 198 6.40 -1.91 4.66
N SER A 199 5.82 -0.76 5.02
CA SER A 199 5.01 -0.63 6.23
C SER A 199 3.79 -1.55 6.28
N ASN A 200 3.13 -1.83 5.16
CA ASN A 200 2.01 -2.77 5.12
C ASN A 200 2.43 -4.19 5.55
N PHE A 201 3.60 -4.68 5.13
CA PHE A 201 4.12 -5.98 5.55
C PHE A 201 4.62 -5.95 6.99
N ALA A 202 5.22 -4.84 7.43
CA ALA A 202 5.60 -4.67 8.83
C ALA A 202 4.36 -4.69 9.74
N LEU A 203 3.32 -3.93 9.43
CA LEU A 203 2.04 -3.91 10.15
C LEU A 203 1.36 -5.29 10.17
N SER A 204 1.29 -5.97 9.01
CA SER A 204 0.74 -7.33 8.90
C SER A 204 1.50 -8.35 9.74
N ALA A 205 2.80 -8.13 9.96
CA ALA A 205 3.63 -8.95 10.83
C ALA A 205 3.58 -8.55 12.32
N GLY A 206 2.74 -7.56 12.68
CA GLY A 206 2.57 -7.05 14.04
C GLY A 206 3.68 -6.11 14.50
N MET A 207 4.50 -5.60 13.59
CA MET A 207 5.48 -4.55 13.89
C MET A 207 4.82 -3.17 13.85
N GLN A 208 5.35 -2.24 14.64
CA GLN A 208 4.91 -0.85 14.68
C GLN A 208 5.98 0.06 14.05
N PRO A 209 5.84 0.49 12.78
CA PRO A 209 6.89 1.22 12.05
C PRO A 209 7.51 2.37 12.83
N THR A 210 6.71 3.19 13.50
CA THR A 210 7.21 4.36 14.26
C THR A 210 7.92 4.02 15.58
N LYS A 211 7.79 2.78 16.06
CA LYS A 211 8.41 2.34 17.33
C LYS A 211 9.54 1.34 17.14
N ASP A 212 9.32 0.36 16.25
CA ASP A 212 10.19 -0.80 16.10
C ASP A 212 11.26 -0.59 15.03
N ALA A 213 11.07 0.38 14.11
CA ALA A 213 12.07 0.67 13.11
C ALA A 213 13.30 1.36 13.72
N LEU A 214 14.48 0.91 13.33
CA LEU A 214 15.76 1.56 13.66
C LEU A 214 15.90 2.89 12.94
N PHE A 215 15.51 2.89 11.67
CA PHE A 215 15.43 4.04 10.78
C PHE A 215 14.10 3.96 10.03
N ILE A 216 13.51 5.11 9.77
CA ILE A 216 12.26 5.22 9.02
C ILE A 216 12.37 6.37 8.02
N GLU A 217 11.74 6.24 6.87
CA GLU A 217 11.67 7.32 5.88
C GLU A 217 11.01 8.58 6.45
N THR A 218 11.41 9.72 5.91
CA THR A 218 10.74 10.99 6.17
C THR A 218 9.35 11.04 5.53
N LYS A 219 8.53 11.99 6.01
CA LYS A 219 7.16 12.19 5.48
C LYS A 219 7.13 12.80 4.07
N ASP A 220 8.23 13.40 3.64
CA ASP A 220 8.39 13.98 2.30
C ASP A 220 8.82 12.89 1.31
N SER A 221 7.87 12.02 0.95
CA SER A 221 8.13 10.84 0.13
C SER A 221 7.19 10.82 -1.08
N PRO A 222 7.70 10.50 -2.30
CA PRO A 222 6.87 10.39 -3.50
C PRO A 222 6.04 9.09 -3.55
N PHE A 223 6.14 8.25 -2.52
CA PHE A 223 5.56 6.92 -2.48
C PHE A 223 4.17 6.86 -1.82
N ALA A 224 3.33 7.91 -2.07
CA ALA A 224 1.94 7.86 -1.64
C ALA A 224 1.21 6.67 -2.29
N ASN A 225 0.49 5.90 -1.48
CA ASN A 225 -0.34 4.80 -1.93
C ASN A 225 -1.59 5.32 -2.62
N ILE A 226 -1.95 4.67 -3.73
CA ILE A 226 -2.97 5.09 -4.68
C ILE A 226 -4.01 4.01 -4.90
N VAL A 227 -5.26 4.41 -5.11
CA VAL A 227 -6.27 3.56 -5.74
C VAL A 227 -6.03 3.61 -7.25
N VAL A 228 -6.01 2.45 -7.88
CA VAL A 228 -5.72 2.29 -9.31
C VAL A 228 -6.90 1.63 -10.01
N ILE A 229 -7.19 2.06 -11.23
CA ILE A 229 -8.28 1.60 -12.07
C ILE A 229 -7.83 1.41 -13.52
N ARG A 230 -8.69 0.87 -14.36
CA ARG A 230 -8.52 0.91 -15.82
C ARG A 230 -8.90 2.31 -16.35
N PRO A 231 -8.25 2.81 -17.42
CA PRO A 231 -8.47 4.17 -17.94
C PRO A 231 -9.88 4.39 -18.51
N ASP A 232 -10.52 3.34 -19.03
CA ASP A 232 -11.87 3.40 -19.62
C ASP A 232 -12.97 3.57 -18.56
N GLU A 233 -12.68 3.32 -17.27
CA GLU A 233 -13.65 3.39 -16.17
C GLU A 233 -13.63 4.69 -15.37
N VAL A 234 -12.70 5.61 -15.65
CA VAL A 234 -12.49 6.85 -14.87
C VAL A 234 -13.77 7.70 -14.72
N ASN A 235 -14.68 7.60 -15.68
CA ASN A 235 -15.92 8.36 -15.69
C ASN A 235 -17.12 7.62 -15.10
N GLU A 236 -17.00 6.36 -14.72
CA GLU A 236 -18.08 5.60 -14.14
C GLU A 236 -18.53 6.16 -12.79
N PRO A 237 -19.85 6.27 -12.53
CA PRO A 237 -20.40 6.82 -11.28
C PRO A 237 -19.86 6.08 -10.04
N LYS A 238 -19.76 4.75 -10.08
CA LYS A 238 -19.25 3.92 -8.97
C LYS A 238 -17.78 4.23 -8.66
N ILE A 239 -16.96 4.48 -9.68
CA ILE A 239 -15.54 4.82 -9.53
C ILE A 239 -15.38 6.23 -8.96
N LYS A 240 -16.19 7.19 -9.41
CA LYS A 240 -16.23 8.54 -8.83
C LYS A 240 -16.67 8.54 -7.37
N ALA A 241 -17.63 7.67 -7.01
CA ALA A 241 -18.06 7.50 -5.63
C ALA A 241 -16.93 6.92 -4.76
N LEU A 242 -16.21 5.89 -5.27
CA LEU A 242 -15.04 5.33 -4.59
C LEU A 242 -13.98 6.41 -4.35
N ALA A 243 -13.61 7.18 -5.39
CA ALA A 243 -12.64 8.27 -5.28
C ALA A 243 -13.02 9.27 -4.18
N LYS A 244 -14.28 9.73 -4.20
CA LYS A 244 -14.80 10.71 -3.24
C LYS A 244 -14.75 10.19 -1.80
N VAL A 245 -15.08 8.92 -1.58
CA VAL A 245 -15.05 8.31 -0.25
C VAL A 245 -13.61 8.13 0.23
N MET A 246 -12.72 7.66 -0.64
CA MET A 246 -11.30 7.42 -0.27
C MET A 246 -10.53 8.72 0.03
N ASN A 247 -10.97 9.88 -0.49
CA ASN A 247 -10.40 11.20 -0.21
C ASN A 247 -11.34 12.09 0.62
N SER A 248 -12.24 11.48 1.40
CA SER A 248 -13.16 12.26 2.23
C SER A 248 -12.50 12.73 3.54
N PRO A 249 -13.01 13.80 4.16
CA PRO A 249 -12.57 14.24 5.49
C PRO A 249 -12.71 13.14 6.55
N GLU A 250 -13.74 12.31 6.45
CA GLU A 250 -13.98 11.18 7.36
C GLU A 250 -12.87 10.11 7.21
N MET A 251 -12.46 9.80 5.97
CA MET A 251 -11.35 8.88 5.71
C MET A 251 -10.05 9.44 6.28
N LYS A 252 -9.76 10.73 6.08
CA LYS A 252 -8.59 11.40 6.65
C LYS A 252 -8.57 11.26 8.17
N GLN A 253 -9.68 11.58 8.82
CA GLN A 253 -9.80 11.48 10.28
C GLN A 253 -9.61 10.03 10.77
N TYR A 254 -10.19 9.06 10.07
CA TYR A 254 -10.04 7.65 10.40
C TYR A 254 -8.58 7.20 10.32
N ILE A 255 -7.85 7.57 9.25
CA ILE A 255 -6.42 7.25 9.11
C ILE A 255 -5.62 7.81 10.30
N VAL A 256 -5.82 9.09 10.63
CA VAL A 256 -5.09 9.75 11.73
C VAL A 256 -5.36 9.07 13.07
N GLN A 257 -6.63 8.78 13.38
CA GLN A 257 -7.02 8.19 14.65
C GLN A 257 -6.58 6.73 14.79
N LYS A 258 -6.76 5.93 13.73
CA LYS A 258 -6.48 4.49 13.79
C LYS A 258 -5.00 4.18 13.81
N TYR A 259 -4.22 4.86 12.98
CA TYR A 259 -2.81 4.48 12.77
C TYR A 259 -1.81 5.33 13.53
N ASN A 260 -2.26 6.40 14.19
CA ASN A 260 -1.44 7.21 15.10
C ASN A 260 -0.04 7.55 14.55
N GLY A 261 0.01 7.99 13.27
CA GLY A 261 1.24 8.39 12.60
C GLY A 261 2.05 7.25 11.96
N GLN A 262 1.63 5.99 12.08
CA GLN A 262 2.28 4.86 11.39
C GLN A 262 2.04 4.90 9.88
N ILE A 263 0.89 5.39 9.46
CA ILE A 263 0.58 5.83 8.10
C ILE A 263 0.00 7.25 8.15
N ILE A 264 0.12 7.99 7.05
CA ILE A 264 -0.15 9.42 7.01
C ILE A 264 -1.08 9.72 5.83
N PRO A 265 -2.21 10.46 6.00
CA PRO A 265 -3.03 10.88 4.88
C PRO A 265 -2.20 11.66 3.84
N ALA A 266 -2.45 11.41 2.54
CA ALA A 266 -1.72 12.02 1.42
C ALA A 266 -2.62 12.93 0.55
N PHE A 267 -3.72 13.44 1.11
CA PHE A 267 -4.69 14.34 0.46
C PHE A 267 -5.23 15.40 1.43
#